data_2ac6feee8c4b2d7815bb4acee821b772
#
_entry.id   2ac6feee8c4b2d7815bb4acee821b772
#
_cell.length_a   1.000
_cell.length_b   1.000
_cell.length_c   1.000
_cell.angle_alpha   90.00
_cell.angle_beta   90.00
_cell.angle_gamma   90.00
#
_symmetry.space_group_name_H-M   'P 1'
#
loop_
_entity.id
_entity.type
_entity.pdbx_description
1 polymer ?
#
loop_
_entity_poly.entity_id
_entity_poly.type
_entity_poly.pdbx_seq_one_letter_code
_entity_poly.pdbx_strand_id
1 'polypeptide(L)'
;ALNLYQAGAAKKILITGDHGQIQYDEIKAMRQWLLKHGVSAQVIYADHAGFSTYDSAYRAEAIFSVQRAIVVTQPYHLPRALYDCQSRGIEVWGVGAAGNAYSGQTARNLREYLARTKEVAWVVSGQKPTYLGPKISLDGPASATDG
;
A
#
# COMPACT_ATOMS: atom_id res chain seq x y z
N ALA A 1 10.48 4.17 -1.34
CA ALA A 1 10.47 2.83 -1.95
C ALA A 1 11.71 2.60 -2.82
N LEU A 2 12.01 3.48 -3.81
CA LEU A 2 13.12 3.32 -4.75
C LEU A 2 14.46 3.03 -4.06
N ASN A 3 14.86 3.86 -3.09
CA ASN A 3 16.14 3.70 -2.38
C ASN A 3 16.24 2.35 -1.64
N LEU A 4 15.14 1.87 -1.08
CA LEU A 4 15.08 0.55 -0.41
C LEU A 4 15.25 -0.59 -1.41
N TYR A 5 14.63 -0.48 -2.57
CA TYR A 5 14.80 -1.45 -3.65
C TYR A 5 16.24 -1.46 -4.17
N GLN A 6 16.82 -0.28 -4.45
CA GLN A 6 18.20 -0.15 -4.91
C GLN A 6 19.24 -0.63 -3.89
N ALA A 7 18.96 -0.46 -2.60
CA ALA A 7 19.76 -1.01 -1.51
C ALA A 7 19.58 -2.53 -1.29
N GLY A 8 18.71 -3.19 -2.06
CA GLY A 8 18.45 -4.62 -1.92
C GLY A 8 17.61 -5.01 -0.71
N ALA A 9 17.03 -4.03 0.01
CA ALA A 9 16.19 -4.29 1.17
C ALA A 9 14.84 -4.95 0.80
N ALA A 10 14.38 -4.75 -0.43
CA ALA A 10 13.22 -5.41 -0.98
C ALA A 10 13.48 -5.80 -2.45
N LYS A 11 12.96 -6.96 -2.85
CA LYS A 11 13.13 -7.48 -4.22
C LYS A 11 11.97 -7.12 -5.14
N LYS A 12 10.82 -6.76 -4.58
CA LYS A 12 9.57 -6.49 -5.30
C LYS A 12 8.92 -5.24 -4.72
N ILE A 13 8.15 -4.55 -5.52
CA ILE A 13 7.40 -3.36 -5.13
C ILE A 13 5.93 -3.62 -5.42
N LEU A 14 5.08 -3.56 -4.40
CA LEU A 14 3.63 -3.56 -4.53
C LEU A 14 3.13 -2.14 -4.34
N ILE A 15 2.58 -1.55 -5.40
CA ILE A 15 1.91 -0.25 -5.35
C ILE A 15 0.45 -0.52 -5.07
N THR A 16 -0.11 0.09 -4.03
CA THR A 16 -1.54 -0.02 -3.71
C THR A 16 -2.15 1.36 -3.58
N GLY A 17 -3.37 1.51 -4.03
CA GLY A 17 -4.08 2.80 -4.02
C GLY A 17 -5.49 2.69 -4.58
N ASP A 18 -6.17 3.83 -4.59
CA ASP A 18 -7.53 3.97 -5.08
C ASP A 18 -7.55 4.53 -6.52
N HIS A 19 -8.35 3.92 -7.38
CA HIS A 19 -8.72 4.44 -8.71
C HIS A 19 -9.87 5.47 -8.66
N GLY A 20 -10.34 5.87 -7.47
CA GLY A 20 -11.58 6.64 -7.29
C GLY A 20 -11.59 8.07 -7.83
N GLN A 21 -10.50 8.59 -8.37
CA GLN A 21 -10.47 9.89 -9.02
C GLN A 21 -10.22 9.74 -10.53
N ILE A 22 -11.26 9.96 -11.33
CA ILE A 22 -11.28 9.86 -12.80
C ILE A 22 -10.18 10.69 -13.49
N GLN A 23 -9.56 11.64 -12.80
CA GLN A 23 -8.58 12.55 -13.39
C GLN A 23 -7.12 12.24 -13.04
N TYR A 24 -6.83 11.40 -12.05
CA TYR A 24 -5.45 11.13 -11.65
C TYR A 24 -5.27 9.69 -11.14
N ASP A 25 -4.67 8.87 -11.96
CA ASP A 25 -4.29 7.50 -11.63
C ASP A 25 -2.95 7.49 -10.88
N GLU A 26 -3.01 7.50 -9.55
CA GLU A 26 -1.82 7.50 -8.68
C GLU A 26 -0.96 6.27 -8.91
N ILE A 27 -1.56 5.10 -9.12
CA ILE A 27 -0.86 3.85 -9.35
C ILE A 27 -0.05 3.94 -10.63
N LYS A 28 -0.67 4.41 -11.72
CA LYS A 28 -0.01 4.61 -12.99
C LYS A 28 1.14 5.62 -12.89
N ALA A 29 0.92 6.73 -12.19
CA ALA A 29 1.95 7.74 -11.98
C ALA A 29 3.14 7.19 -11.17
N MET A 30 2.89 6.47 -10.07
CA MET A 30 3.94 5.84 -9.27
C MET A 30 4.69 4.77 -10.07
N ARG A 31 3.99 3.95 -10.85
CA ARG A 31 4.59 2.93 -11.71
C ARG A 31 5.49 3.56 -12.77
N GLN A 32 5.00 4.56 -13.48
CA GLN A 32 5.78 5.28 -14.50
C GLN A 32 7.02 5.94 -13.90
N TRP A 33 6.89 6.53 -12.72
CA TRP A 33 8.01 7.15 -12.02
C TRP A 33 9.09 6.10 -11.67
N LEU A 34 8.72 4.95 -11.15
CA LEU A 34 9.66 3.86 -10.83
C LEU A 34 10.37 3.34 -12.09
N LEU A 35 9.63 3.11 -13.18
CA LEU A 35 10.19 2.70 -14.47
C LEU A 35 11.21 3.70 -14.99
N LYS A 36 10.89 5.00 -14.93
CA LYS A 36 11.79 6.09 -15.33
C LYS A 36 13.09 6.12 -14.51
N HIS A 37 13.04 5.63 -13.26
CA HIS A 37 14.22 5.54 -12.37
C HIS A 37 14.90 4.16 -12.40
N GLY A 38 14.68 3.37 -13.43
CA GLY A 38 15.40 2.13 -13.69
C GLY A 38 14.92 0.91 -12.92
N VAL A 39 13.73 0.95 -12.31
CA VAL A 39 13.12 -0.24 -11.73
C VAL A 39 12.51 -1.07 -12.84
N SER A 40 12.82 -2.36 -12.88
CA SER A 40 12.23 -3.27 -13.89
C SER A 40 10.71 -3.40 -13.72
N ALA A 41 9.98 -3.39 -14.83
CA ALA A 41 8.54 -3.64 -14.83
C ALA A 41 8.16 -4.99 -14.21
N GLN A 42 9.07 -5.97 -14.27
CA GLN A 42 8.85 -7.34 -13.77
C GLN A 42 8.77 -7.44 -12.23
N VAL A 43 9.18 -6.40 -11.51
CA VAL A 43 9.18 -6.38 -10.04
C VAL A 43 8.18 -5.37 -9.46
N ILE A 44 7.43 -4.66 -10.32
CA ILE A 44 6.44 -3.66 -9.91
C ILE A 44 5.05 -4.27 -10.09
N TYR A 45 4.40 -4.58 -9.00
CA TYR A 45 3.02 -5.07 -8.93
C TYR A 45 2.09 -3.94 -8.55
N ALA A 46 0.85 -3.97 -9.05
CA ALA A 46 -0.17 -2.95 -8.79
C ALA A 46 -1.40 -3.56 -8.13
N ASP A 47 -1.85 -2.97 -7.04
CA ASP A 47 -3.13 -3.26 -6.41
C ASP A 47 -4.10 -2.10 -6.63
N HIS A 48 -5.01 -2.28 -7.54
CA HIS A 48 -5.97 -1.27 -7.98
C HIS A 48 -7.24 -1.17 -7.11
N ALA A 49 -7.33 -1.95 -6.04
CA ALA A 49 -8.51 -1.98 -5.17
C ALA A 49 -8.18 -1.73 -3.68
N GLY A 50 -7.09 -1.04 -3.41
CA GLY A 50 -6.71 -0.56 -2.09
C GLY A 50 -7.42 0.75 -1.73
N PHE A 51 -8.76 0.73 -1.58
CA PHE A 51 -9.58 1.91 -1.32
C PHE A 51 -9.40 2.52 0.08
N SER A 52 -8.83 1.77 0.99
CA SER A 52 -8.43 2.22 2.33
C SER A 52 -7.12 1.56 2.72
N THR A 53 -6.49 2.04 3.81
CA THR A 53 -5.28 1.41 4.33
C THR A 53 -5.57 -0.01 4.80
N TYR A 54 -6.72 -0.23 5.42
CA TYR A 54 -7.19 -1.55 5.80
C TYR A 54 -7.36 -2.48 4.59
N ASP A 55 -8.03 -2.02 3.51
CA ASP A 55 -8.18 -2.81 2.29
C ASP A 55 -6.84 -3.18 1.68
N SER A 56 -5.91 -2.21 1.62
CA SER A 56 -4.55 -2.43 1.11
C SER A 56 -3.81 -3.52 1.90
N ALA A 57 -3.86 -3.46 3.23
CA ALA A 57 -3.24 -4.46 4.10
C ALA A 57 -3.91 -5.84 3.97
N TYR A 58 -5.25 -5.86 3.95
CA TYR A 58 -6.03 -7.09 3.77
C TYR A 58 -5.68 -7.77 2.43
N ARG A 59 -5.66 -7.00 1.35
CA ARG A 59 -5.38 -7.49 0.00
C ARG A 59 -3.92 -7.91 -0.17
N ALA A 60 -2.98 -7.21 0.47
CA ALA A 60 -1.57 -7.59 0.47
C ALA A 60 -1.40 -9.04 0.99
N GLU A 61 -2.10 -9.43 2.03
CA GLU A 61 -2.08 -10.81 2.54
C GLU A 61 -2.95 -11.73 1.68
N ALA A 62 -4.25 -11.41 1.52
CA ALA A 62 -5.23 -12.35 0.96
C ALA A 62 -5.07 -12.57 -0.55
N ILE A 63 -4.68 -11.54 -1.30
CA ILE A 63 -4.52 -11.59 -2.76
C ILE A 63 -3.08 -11.85 -3.15
N PHE A 64 -2.13 -11.12 -2.56
CA PHE A 64 -0.72 -11.16 -2.96
C PHE A 64 0.14 -12.07 -2.09
N SER A 65 -0.45 -12.69 -1.04
CA SER A 65 0.23 -13.62 -0.13
C SER A 65 1.50 -13.03 0.50
N VAL A 66 1.49 -11.72 0.78
CA VAL A 66 2.60 -11.01 1.41
C VAL A 66 2.73 -11.47 2.86
N GLN A 67 3.90 -11.98 3.22
CA GLN A 67 4.22 -12.40 4.59
C GLN A 67 5.12 -11.39 5.30
N ARG A 68 5.97 -10.70 4.55
CA ARG A 68 6.91 -9.69 5.07
C ARG A 68 6.92 -8.48 4.15
N ALA A 69 6.88 -7.27 4.70
CA ALA A 69 6.89 -6.05 3.92
C ALA A 69 7.62 -4.90 4.63
N ILE A 70 8.12 -3.96 3.82
CA ILE A 70 8.51 -2.63 4.27
C ILE A 70 7.44 -1.67 3.73
N VAL A 71 6.63 -1.12 4.63
CA VAL A 71 5.60 -0.13 4.28
C VAL A 71 6.25 1.24 4.13
N VAL A 72 6.06 1.85 2.97
CA VAL A 72 6.53 3.21 2.68
C VAL A 72 5.30 4.09 2.45
N THR A 73 5.06 4.99 3.36
CA THR A 73 3.94 5.94 3.30
C THR A 73 4.27 7.23 4.04
N GLN A 74 3.37 8.18 4.02
CA GLN A 74 3.54 9.44 4.74
C GLN A 74 3.62 9.20 6.25
N PRO A 75 4.46 9.95 7.00
CA PRO A 75 4.69 9.67 8.42
C PRO A 75 3.43 9.61 9.30
N TYR A 76 2.43 10.44 9.00
CA TYR A 76 1.17 10.44 9.76
C TYR A 76 0.27 9.22 9.47
N HIS A 77 0.41 8.58 8.31
CA HIS A 77 -0.29 7.33 7.95
C HIS A 77 0.42 6.07 8.47
N LEU A 78 1.73 6.16 8.69
CA LEU A 78 2.57 5.00 8.95
C LEU A 78 2.10 4.15 10.14
N PRO A 79 1.76 4.71 11.32
CA PRO A 79 1.31 3.90 12.45
C PRO A 79 0.07 3.06 12.13
N ARG A 80 -0.87 3.62 11.36
CA ARG A 80 -2.08 2.94 10.94
C ARG A 80 -1.78 1.80 9.97
N ALA A 81 -0.98 2.07 8.95
CA ALA A 81 -0.60 1.07 7.97
C ALA A 81 0.16 -0.11 8.59
N LEU A 82 1.02 0.14 9.57
CA LEU A 82 1.70 -0.92 10.32
C LEU A 82 0.72 -1.75 11.13
N TYR A 83 -0.21 -1.12 11.86
CA TYR A 83 -1.22 -1.81 12.64
C TYR A 83 -2.10 -2.72 11.75
N ASP A 84 -2.57 -2.20 10.61
CA ASP A 84 -3.41 -2.96 9.70
C ASP A 84 -2.66 -4.16 9.12
N CYS A 85 -1.40 -3.98 8.70
CA CYS A 85 -0.57 -5.09 8.22
C CYS A 85 -0.31 -6.15 9.30
N GLN A 86 0.03 -5.72 10.52
CA GLN A 86 0.26 -6.64 11.65
C GLN A 86 -1.02 -7.42 12.01
N SER A 87 -2.18 -6.78 11.97
CA SER A 87 -3.46 -7.43 12.23
C SER A 87 -3.78 -8.54 11.23
N ARG A 88 -3.15 -8.51 10.04
CA ARG A 88 -3.24 -9.54 9.00
C ARG A 88 -2.13 -10.58 9.07
N GLY A 89 -1.29 -10.52 10.10
CA GLY A 89 -0.16 -11.44 10.27
C GLY A 89 1.04 -11.16 9.37
N ILE A 90 1.09 -9.98 8.75
CA ILE A 90 2.25 -9.56 7.96
C ILE A 90 3.34 -9.05 8.90
N GLU A 91 4.53 -9.62 8.83
CA GLU A 91 5.72 -9.10 9.48
C GLU A 91 6.15 -7.82 8.76
N VAL A 92 6.10 -6.66 9.45
CA VAL A 92 6.18 -5.38 8.77
C VAL A 92 7.10 -4.39 9.48
N TRP A 93 7.86 -3.66 8.66
CA TRP A 93 8.65 -2.48 9.04
C TRP A 93 8.12 -1.26 8.33
N GLY A 94 8.34 -0.09 8.92
CA GLY A 94 7.83 1.17 8.38
C GLY A 94 8.90 2.17 8.05
N VAL A 95 8.76 2.83 6.91
CA VAL A 95 9.60 3.96 6.51
C VAL A 95 8.70 5.12 6.11
N GLY A 96 8.84 6.24 6.82
CA GLY A 96 8.17 7.49 6.46
C GLY A 96 8.75 8.05 5.16
N ALA A 97 7.90 8.26 4.16
CA ALA A 97 8.32 8.97 2.96
C ALA A 97 8.61 10.43 3.31
N ALA A 98 9.81 10.91 2.97
CA ALA A 98 10.12 12.33 3.07
C ALA A 98 9.19 13.10 2.11
N GLY A 99 8.34 13.93 2.65
CA GLY A 99 7.45 14.80 1.91
C GLY A 99 7.54 16.22 2.43
N ASN A 100 7.26 17.21 1.58
CA ASN A 100 7.13 18.59 2.02
C ASN A 100 6.03 18.69 3.07
N ALA A 101 6.20 19.56 4.07
CA ALA A 101 5.15 19.89 5.03
C ALA A 101 3.95 20.49 4.26
N TYR A 102 2.89 19.71 4.13
CA TYR A 102 1.67 20.19 3.49
C TYR A 102 0.87 21.08 4.47
N SER A 103 0.30 22.17 3.98
CA SER A 103 -0.67 22.96 4.73
C SER A 103 -1.87 22.10 5.12
N GLY A 104 -2.49 22.36 6.29
CA GLY A 104 -3.66 21.61 6.78
C GLY A 104 -3.34 20.35 7.60
N GLN A 105 -2.19 20.29 8.28
CA GLN A 105 -1.78 19.14 9.10
C GLN A 105 -2.79 18.81 10.22
N THR A 106 -3.41 19.81 10.85
CA THR A 106 -4.37 19.60 11.94
C THR A 106 -5.64 18.89 11.48
N ALA A 107 -6.20 19.29 10.31
CA ALA A 107 -7.38 18.64 9.74
C ALA A 107 -7.07 17.18 9.33
N ARG A 108 -5.86 16.93 8.80
CA ARG A 108 -5.40 15.57 8.49
C ARG A 108 -5.23 14.72 9.75
N ASN A 109 -4.68 15.26 10.81
CA ASN A 109 -4.51 14.54 12.07
C ASN A 109 -5.87 14.14 12.69
N LEU A 110 -6.87 15.02 12.64
CA LEU A 110 -8.22 14.70 13.12
C LEU A 110 -8.88 13.61 12.24
N ARG A 111 -8.80 13.75 10.93
CA ARG A 111 -9.30 12.72 9.99
C ARG A 111 -8.62 11.38 10.23
N GLU A 112 -7.31 11.38 10.46
CA GLU A 112 -6.54 10.18 10.74
C GLU A 112 -6.95 9.51 12.07
N TYR A 113 -7.23 10.31 13.10
CA TYR A 113 -7.74 9.80 14.37
C TYR A 113 -9.09 9.07 14.20
N LEU A 114 -10.02 9.67 13.46
CA LEU A 114 -11.31 9.05 13.16
C LEU A 114 -11.16 7.79 12.27
N ALA A 115 -10.27 7.82 11.30
CA ALA A 115 -9.97 6.68 10.45
C ALA A 115 -9.41 5.49 11.25
N ARG A 116 -8.51 5.74 12.21
CA ARG A 116 -7.97 4.71 13.11
C ARG A 116 -9.07 4.02 13.91
N THR A 117 -10.00 4.79 14.47
CA THR A 117 -11.11 4.23 15.25
C THR A 117 -12.00 3.32 14.41
N LYS A 118 -12.33 3.72 13.18
CA LYS A 118 -13.10 2.92 12.22
C LYS A 118 -12.37 1.63 11.85
N GLU A 119 -11.08 1.71 11.55
CA GLU A 119 -10.28 0.55 11.13
C GLU A 119 -10.05 -0.45 12.26
N VAL A 120 -9.88 -0.01 13.50
CA VAL A 120 -9.87 -0.90 14.66
C VAL A 120 -11.17 -1.71 14.74
N ALA A 121 -12.33 -1.06 14.52
CA ALA A 121 -13.61 -1.77 14.48
C ALA A 121 -13.67 -2.79 13.33
N TRP A 122 -13.12 -2.47 12.16
CA TRP A 122 -13.05 -3.40 11.02
C TRP A 122 -12.10 -4.57 11.27
N VAL A 123 -10.94 -4.32 11.88
CA VAL A 123 -10.01 -5.39 12.29
C VAL A 123 -10.70 -6.35 13.26
N VAL A 124 -11.35 -5.81 14.30
CA VAL A 124 -12.02 -6.64 15.34
C VAL A 124 -13.21 -7.41 14.76
N SER A 125 -13.98 -6.81 13.86
CA SER A 125 -15.14 -7.47 13.22
C SER A 125 -14.75 -8.42 12.08
N GLY A 126 -13.49 -8.42 11.65
CA GLY A 126 -13.03 -9.22 10.50
C GLY A 126 -13.67 -8.78 9.18
N GLN A 127 -14.04 -7.50 9.04
CA GLN A 127 -14.66 -6.95 7.84
C GLN A 127 -13.82 -7.29 6.60
N LYS A 128 -14.44 -7.88 5.59
CA LYS A 128 -13.77 -8.14 4.32
C LYS A 128 -13.86 -6.94 3.40
N PRO A 129 -12.81 -6.64 2.62
CA PRO A 129 -12.90 -5.67 1.53
C PRO A 129 -14.03 -6.00 0.55
N THR A 130 -14.64 -4.97 0.00
CA THR A 130 -15.73 -5.12 -0.99
C THR A 130 -15.24 -5.81 -2.26
N TYR A 131 -13.99 -5.56 -2.64
CA TYR A 131 -13.39 -6.10 -3.86
C TYR A 131 -12.25 -7.05 -3.51
N LEU A 132 -12.57 -8.34 -3.45
CA LEU A 132 -11.60 -9.43 -3.40
C LEU A 132 -11.55 -10.08 -4.78
N GLY A 133 -10.41 -10.06 -5.41
CA GLY A 133 -10.14 -10.78 -6.66
C GLY A 133 -9.50 -12.15 -6.42
N PRO A 134 -9.12 -12.85 -7.48
CA PRO A 134 -8.32 -14.07 -7.39
C PRO A 134 -6.94 -13.76 -6.79
N LYS A 135 -6.31 -14.78 -6.22
CA LYS A 135 -4.92 -14.66 -5.74
C LYS A 135 -3.97 -14.39 -6.91
N ILE A 136 -3.06 -13.46 -6.70
CA ILE A 136 -2.02 -13.08 -7.64
C ILE A 136 -0.66 -13.36 -6.98
N SER A 137 0.08 -14.30 -7.53
CA SER A 137 1.40 -14.63 -6.98
C SER A 137 2.40 -13.52 -7.32
N LEU A 138 3.08 -13.01 -6.31
CA LEU A 138 4.22 -12.13 -6.53
C LEU A 138 5.44 -12.84 -7.12
N ASP A 139 5.43 -14.18 -7.22
CA ASP A 139 6.45 -14.96 -7.93
C ASP A 139 6.11 -15.16 -9.41
N GLY A 140 4.89 -14.79 -9.80
CA GLY A 140 4.44 -14.76 -11.19
C GLY A 140 4.84 -13.46 -11.91
N PRO A 141 4.44 -13.32 -13.17
CA PRO A 141 4.72 -12.10 -13.93
C PRO A 141 3.97 -10.90 -13.36
N ALA A 142 4.67 -9.80 -13.16
CA ALA A 142 4.06 -8.56 -12.64
C ALA A 142 2.99 -7.99 -13.60
N SER A 143 3.06 -8.32 -14.90
CA SER A 143 2.04 -7.98 -15.89
C SER A 143 0.65 -8.57 -15.59
N ALA A 144 0.54 -9.56 -14.72
CA ALA A 144 -0.74 -10.06 -14.24
C ALA A 144 -1.52 -9.01 -13.41
N THR A 145 -0.86 -7.91 -13.02
CA THR A 145 -1.46 -6.79 -12.29
C THR A 145 -1.63 -5.53 -13.15
N ASP A 146 -1.27 -5.59 -14.42
CA ASP A 146 -1.48 -4.50 -15.38
C ASP A 146 -2.96 -4.55 -15.82
N GLY A 147 -3.85 -3.85 -15.12
CA GLY A 147 -5.27 -3.74 -15.42
C GLY A 147 -5.56 -2.83 -16.60
#